data_631565df70ded0943051f8c04e93f080
#
_entry.id   631565df70ded0943051f8c04e93f080
#
_cell.length_a   1.000
_cell.length_b   1.000
_cell.length_c   1.000
_cell.angle_alpha   90.00
_cell.angle_beta   90.00
_cell.angle_gamma   90.00
#
_symmetry.space_group_name_H-M   'P 1'
#
loop_
_entity.id
_entity.type
_entity.pdbx_description
1 polymer ?
#
loop_
_entity_poly.entity_id
_entity_poly.type
_entity_poly.pdbx_seq_one_letter_code
_entity_poly.pdbx_strand_id
1 'polypeptide(L)'
;MVRMTSETALEWLSANRGTRSVKVLSGVRGVGKTQTLAAWRDRLVGEGVPDDRIVSINVEDPTLRRLVTADDVMRYLSTQLPASGPVVLLLDEPTSFHDYEYVLEQLLGQRRVDINLSLSSRRLANEGLSDYLRGAVSIYEIMPPPNGIAESPEESRARWNEILLRDVLSARGVADGNIVERLAAYLADNVGDPISLRQAAAAISPRGKRLSPNTIEAYLTALEDAYVIERCYLWDADSEEPIRRDYRVFFTDPALCLACFGLVPDYERRAAQNSRWLELRRQFPRICLSRDDPRSFVCPQR
;
A
#
# COMPACT_ATOMS: atom_id res chain seq x y z
N MET A 1 5.55 -4.93 22.37
CA MET A 1 5.26 -4.27 21.09
C MET A 1 6.48 -4.41 20.19
N VAL A 2 6.43 -5.35 19.24
CA VAL A 2 7.55 -5.58 18.31
C VAL A 2 7.57 -4.38 17.36
N ARG A 3 8.67 -3.61 17.38
CA ARG A 3 8.86 -2.50 16.44
C ARG A 3 9.01 -3.10 15.03
N MET A 4 8.05 -2.87 14.17
CA MET A 4 8.05 -3.33 12.77
C MET A 4 8.77 -2.34 11.85
N THR A 5 9.96 -1.89 12.26
CA THR A 5 10.84 -1.12 11.37
C THR A 5 11.60 -2.09 10.49
N SER A 6 11.42 -1.99 9.19
CA SER A 6 12.22 -2.76 8.25
C SER A 6 13.61 -2.13 8.20
N GLU A 7 14.64 -2.80 8.74
CA GLU A 7 16.02 -2.33 8.63
C GLU A 7 16.41 -2.08 7.17
N THR A 8 15.94 -2.94 6.26
CA THR A 8 16.15 -2.78 4.81
C THR A 8 15.51 -1.50 4.25
N ALA A 9 14.37 -1.05 4.82
CA ALA A 9 13.77 0.23 4.42
C ALA A 9 14.62 1.42 4.90
N LEU A 10 15.22 1.34 6.10
CA LEU A 10 16.14 2.36 6.60
C LEU A 10 17.44 2.42 5.80
N GLU A 11 17.98 1.26 5.41
CA GLU A 11 19.15 1.19 4.51
C GLU A 11 18.83 1.80 3.15
N TRP A 12 17.63 1.51 2.60
CA TRP A 12 17.18 2.07 1.35
C TRP A 12 17.01 3.60 1.43
N LEU A 13 16.41 4.12 2.52
CA LEU A 13 16.30 5.57 2.75
C LEU A 13 17.68 6.23 2.82
N SER A 14 18.63 5.59 3.53
CA SER A 14 20.01 6.07 3.62
C SER A 14 20.70 6.12 2.26
N ALA A 15 20.57 5.07 1.45
CA ALA A 15 21.16 5.00 0.10
C ALA A 15 20.57 6.03 -0.87
N ASN A 16 19.31 6.45 -0.65
CA ASN A 16 18.62 7.44 -1.50
C ASN A 16 18.61 8.85 -0.91
N ARG A 17 19.25 9.08 0.23
CA ARG A 17 19.32 10.40 0.89
C ARG A 17 19.93 11.45 -0.01
N GLY A 18 19.32 12.63 -0.07
CA GLY A 18 19.79 13.76 -0.86
C GLY A 18 19.68 13.59 -2.38
N THR A 19 19.10 12.49 -2.86
CA THR A 19 18.77 12.34 -4.29
C THR A 19 17.65 13.30 -4.69
N ARG A 20 17.56 13.62 -5.99
CA ARG A 20 16.52 14.48 -6.54
C ARG A 20 15.19 13.76 -6.78
N SER A 21 14.88 12.76 -5.97
CA SER A 21 13.64 12.03 -6.05
C SER A 21 12.85 12.16 -4.75
N VAL A 22 11.54 12.08 -4.85
CA VAL A 22 10.66 11.86 -3.70
C VAL A 22 10.80 10.40 -3.29
N LYS A 23 11.21 10.14 -2.05
CA LYS A 23 11.30 8.80 -1.47
C LYS A 23 9.96 8.42 -0.88
N VAL A 24 9.39 7.32 -1.36
CA VAL A 24 8.07 6.85 -0.96
C VAL A 24 8.17 5.51 -0.26
N LEU A 25 7.76 5.46 0.99
CA LEU A 25 7.49 4.20 1.70
C LEU A 25 6.02 3.85 1.45
N SER A 26 5.76 2.76 0.74
CA SER A 26 4.41 2.30 0.42
C SER A 26 4.08 0.97 1.09
N GLY A 27 2.80 0.62 1.18
CA GLY A 27 2.35 -0.65 1.75
C GLY A 27 1.04 -0.53 2.51
N VAL A 28 0.47 -1.66 2.90
CA VAL A 28 -0.81 -1.72 3.61
C VAL A 28 -0.79 -0.86 4.88
N ARG A 29 -1.93 -0.29 5.26
CA ARG A 29 -2.08 0.44 6.53
C ARG A 29 -1.71 -0.46 7.72
N GLY A 30 -0.96 0.08 8.68
CA GLY A 30 -0.45 -0.66 9.85
C GLY A 30 0.86 -1.43 9.63
N VAL A 31 1.41 -1.50 8.41
CA VAL A 31 2.65 -2.25 8.13
C VAL A 31 3.92 -1.66 8.72
N GLY A 32 3.84 -0.48 9.32
CA GLY A 32 4.98 0.16 9.98
C GLY A 32 5.61 1.33 9.22
N LYS A 33 4.95 1.92 8.23
CA LYS A 33 5.46 3.08 7.46
C LYS A 33 5.79 4.27 8.37
N THR A 34 4.84 4.68 9.20
CA THR A 34 5.01 5.78 10.19
C THR A 34 6.15 5.51 11.15
N GLN A 35 6.25 4.27 11.67
CA GLN A 35 7.34 3.85 12.55
C GLN A 35 8.69 3.87 11.82
N THR A 36 8.72 3.53 10.55
CA THR A 36 9.93 3.59 9.72
C THR A 36 10.37 5.04 9.51
N LEU A 37 9.43 5.97 9.23
CA LEU A 37 9.75 7.39 9.13
C LEU A 37 10.28 7.96 10.46
N ALA A 38 9.69 7.56 11.59
CA ALA A 38 10.18 7.96 12.92
C ALA A 38 11.58 7.41 13.20
N ALA A 39 11.84 6.15 12.91
CA ALA A 39 13.17 5.55 13.05
C ALA A 39 14.20 6.18 12.10
N TRP A 40 13.77 6.60 10.91
CA TRP A 40 14.62 7.36 9.99
C TRP A 40 15.01 8.72 10.57
N ARG A 41 14.07 9.43 11.19
CA ARG A 41 14.35 10.66 11.93
C ARG A 41 15.41 10.44 13.02
N ASP A 42 15.21 9.42 13.86
CA ASP A 42 16.13 9.11 14.95
C ASP A 42 17.54 8.78 14.41
N ARG A 43 17.63 8.06 13.30
CA ARG A 43 18.90 7.73 12.64
C ARG A 43 19.58 8.99 12.10
N LEU A 44 18.84 9.90 11.46
CA LEU A 44 19.40 11.18 10.98
C LEU A 44 19.95 12.04 12.10
N VAL A 45 19.25 12.12 13.24
CA VAL A 45 19.76 12.81 14.45
C VAL A 45 21.02 12.14 14.97
N GLY A 46 21.04 10.80 15.02
CA GLY A 46 22.23 10.02 15.42
C GLY A 46 23.43 10.21 14.48
N GLU A 47 23.20 10.50 13.21
CA GLU A 47 24.22 10.85 12.21
C GLU A 47 24.64 12.34 12.26
N GLY A 48 24.11 13.11 13.20
CA GLY A 48 24.47 14.51 13.41
C GLY A 48 23.70 15.53 12.59
N VAL A 49 22.55 15.16 11.99
CA VAL A 49 21.65 16.14 11.37
C VAL A 49 20.97 16.92 12.47
N PRO A 50 21.07 18.26 12.50
CA PRO A 50 20.40 19.08 13.52
C PRO A 50 18.87 18.85 13.51
N ASP A 51 18.28 18.81 14.67
CA ASP A 51 16.85 18.50 14.85
C ASP A 51 15.95 19.51 14.14
N ASP A 52 16.32 20.78 14.12
CA ASP A 52 15.66 21.87 13.41
C ASP A 52 15.75 21.74 11.87
N ARG A 53 16.52 20.77 11.36
CA ARG A 53 16.66 20.44 9.94
C ARG A 53 15.85 19.20 9.53
N ILE A 54 15.09 18.61 10.44
CA ILE A 54 14.23 17.46 10.18
C ILE A 54 12.79 17.84 10.52
N VAL A 55 11.98 18.07 9.50
CA VAL A 55 10.56 18.44 9.66
C VAL A 55 9.70 17.21 9.45
N SER A 56 8.96 16.80 10.47
CA SER A 56 8.06 15.63 10.43
C SER A 56 6.61 16.09 10.54
N ILE A 57 5.78 15.71 9.57
CA ILE A 57 4.36 16.09 9.51
C ILE A 57 3.55 14.82 9.23
N ASN A 58 2.63 14.51 10.15
CA ASN A 58 1.59 13.51 9.91
C ASN A 58 0.32 14.26 9.49
N VAL A 59 -0.07 14.12 8.23
CA VAL A 59 -1.23 14.84 7.67
C VAL A 59 -2.56 14.32 8.25
N GLU A 60 -2.60 13.10 8.74
CA GLU A 60 -3.78 12.54 9.41
C GLU A 60 -3.97 13.04 10.86
N ASP A 61 -3.02 13.85 11.39
CA ASP A 61 -3.18 14.45 12.71
C ASP A 61 -4.44 15.34 12.76
N PRO A 62 -5.34 15.12 13.73
CA PRO A 62 -6.57 15.89 13.88
C PRO A 62 -6.34 17.41 13.95
N THR A 63 -5.19 17.85 14.45
CA THR A 63 -4.84 19.30 14.55
C THR A 63 -4.58 19.94 13.17
N LEU A 64 -4.25 19.11 12.17
CA LEU A 64 -3.95 19.52 10.80
C LEU A 64 -5.14 19.40 9.83
N ARG A 65 -6.33 19.00 10.31
CA ARG A 65 -7.55 18.86 9.48
C ARG A 65 -7.96 20.12 8.70
N ARG A 66 -7.42 21.28 9.08
CA ARG A 66 -7.61 22.55 8.37
C ARG A 66 -6.77 22.68 7.10
N LEU A 67 -5.78 21.81 6.90
CA LEU A 67 -4.93 21.80 5.71
C LEU A 67 -5.66 21.03 4.61
N VAL A 68 -6.56 21.69 3.90
CA VAL A 68 -7.43 21.05 2.90
C VAL A 68 -6.91 21.26 1.49
N THR A 69 -6.35 22.43 1.21
CA THR A 69 -5.85 22.82 -0.10
C THR A 69 -4.32 22.82 -0.15
N ALA A 70 -3.77 22.71 -1.36
CA ALA A 70 -2.33 22.85 -1.58
C ALA A 70 -1.76 24.17 -1.00
N ASP A 71 -2.51 25.28 -1.12
CA ASP A 71 -2.09 26.58 -0.59
C ASP A 71 -2.03 26.59 0.94
N ASP A 72 -2.98 25.93 1.63
CA ASP A 72 -2.95 25.79 3.08
C ASP A 72 -1.72 25.01 3.52
N VAL A 73 -1.42 23.90 2.83
CA VAL A 73 -0.26 23.05 3.11
C VAL A 73 1.03 23.81 2.83
N MET A 74 1.15 24.51 1.71
CA MET A 74 2.36 25.29 1.37
C MET A 74 2.59 26.41 2.37
N ARG A 75 1.52 27.10 2.80
CA ARG A 75 1.60 28.15 3.84
C ARG A 75 2.05 27.55 5.17
N TYR A 76 1.49 26.42 5.57
CA TYR A 76 1.92 25.71 6.77
C TYR A 76 3.38 25.28 6.69
N LEU A 77 3.78 24.61 5.59
CA LEU A 77 5.16 24.19 5.36
C LEU A 77 6.14 25.37 5.38
N SER A 78 5.75 26.53 4.87
CA SER A 78 6.60 27.74 4.91
C SER A 78 6.91 28.22 6.34
N THR A 79 6.06 27.88 7.31
CA THR A 79 6.30 28.17 8.73
C THR A 79 7.13 27.09 9.44
N GLN A 80 7.14 25.87 8.92
CA GLN A 80 7.87 24.74 9.51
C GLN A 80 9.26 24.56 8.92
N LEU A 81 9.43 24.85 7.63
CA LEU A 81 10.70 24.68 6.94
C LEU A 81 11.66 25.83 7.25
N PRO A 82 12.92 25.55 7.62
CA PRO A 82 13.95 26.56 7.76
C PRO A 82 14.08 27.45 6.51
N ALA A 83 14.35 28.74 6.68
CA ALA A 83 14.41 29.70 5.57
C ALA A 83 15.52 29.38 4.55
N SER A 84 16.61 28.74 4.97
CA SER A 84 17.77 28.40 4.14
C SER A 84 18.47 27.13 4.57
N GLY A 85 19.34 26.59 3.70
CA GLY A 85 20.11 25.38 3.93
C GLY A 85 19.30 24.09 3.69
N PRO A 86 19.97 22.93 3.72
CA PRO A 86 19.33 21.63 3.49
C PRO A 86 18.37 21.28 4.63
N VAL A 87 17.27 20.60 4.28
CA VAL A 87 16.26 20.14 5.23
C VAL A 87 15.72 18.78 4.77
N VAL A 88 15.42 17.90 5.71
CA VAL A 88 14.74 16.62 5.46
C VAL A 88 13.27 16.78 5.85
N LEU A 89 12.38 16.53 4.91
CA LEU A 89 10.94 16.52 5.14
C LEU A 89 10.45 15.07 5.21
N LEU A 90 9.79 14.72 6.30
CA LEU A 90 9.11 13.45 6.54
C LEU A 90 7.61 13.72 6.54
N LEU A 91 6.90 13.24 5.51
CA LEU A 91 5.50 13.54 5.30
C LEU A 91 4.69 12.24 5.32
N ASP A 92 3.88 12.05 6.35
CA ASP A 92 3.11 10.83 6.56
C ASP A 92 1.68 11.00 6.03
N GLU A 93 1.26 10.10 5.09
CA GLU A 93 -0.05 10.02 4.44
C GLU A 93 -0.56 11.35 3.85
N PRO A 94 0.17 11.99 2.91
CA PRO A 94 -0.20 13.30 2.34
C PRO A 94 -1.49 13.28 1.50
N THR A 95 -2.01 12.12 1.13
CA THR A 95 -3.22 11.97 0.31
C THR A 95 -4.50 12.48 0.97
N SER A 96 -4.42 12.86 2.25
CA SER A 96 -5.54 13.43 2.99
C SER A 96 -5.90 14.86 2.58
N PHE A 97 -5.04 15.56 1.81
CA PHE A 97 -5.35 16.89 1.25
C PHE A 97 -5.35 16.86 -0.29
N HIS A 98 -6.12 17.78 -0.87
CA HIS A 98 -6.22 17.89 -2.32
C HIS A 98 -4.93 18.46 -2.92
N ASP A 99 -4.61 18.01 -4.14
CA ASP A 99 -3.47 18.49 -4.94
C ASP A 99 -2.10 18.33 -4.24
N TYR A 100 -1.93 17.27 -3.42
CA TYR A 100 -0.66 16.99 -2.75
C TYR A 100 0.50 16.78 -3.73
N GLU A 101 0.24 16.31 -4.94
CA GLU A 101 1.21 16.17 -6.01
C GLU A 101 1.81 17.52 -6.39
N TYR A 102 0.99 18.57 -6.48
CA TYR A 102 1.45 19.93 -6.74
C TYR A 102 2.37 20.44 -5.61
N VAL A 103 2.01 20.17 -4.35
CA VAL A 103 2.89 20.51 -3.21
C VAL A 103 4.25 19.83 -3.32
N LEU A 104 4.27 18.55 -3.66
CA LEU A 104 5.51 17.79 -3.83
C LEU A 104 6.35 18.33 -5.00
N GLU A 105 5.73 18.72 -6.12
CA GLU A 105 6.43 19.34 -7.26
C GLU A 105 7.09 20.67 -6.85
N GLN A 106 6.36 21.53 -6.13
CA GLN A 106 6.90 22.82 -5.64
C GLN A 106 8.07 22.60 -4.67
N LEU A 107 7.98 21.63 -3.78
CA LEU A 107 9.04 21.28 -2.84
C LEU A 107 10.26 20.67 -3.55
N LEU A 108 10.04 19.80 -4.52
CA LEU A 108 11.10 19.18 -5.31
C LEU A 108 11.89 20.24 -6.12
N GLY A 109 11.19 21.28 -6.59
CA GLY A 109 11.80 22.48 -7.19
C GLY A 109 12.76 23.21 -6.25
N GLN A 110 12.53 23.14 -4.94
CA GLN A 110 13.40 23.70 -3.91
C GLN A 110 14.58 22.78 -3.58
N ARG A 111 15.45 22.48 -4.45
CA ARG A 111 16.61 21.54 -4.40
C ARG A 111 17.24 21.28 -3.02
N ARG A 112 16.85 22.04 -1.99
CA ARG A 112 17.31 21.94 -0.60
C ARG A 112 16.47 21.01 0.26
N VAL A 113 15.28 20.59 -0.22
CA VAL A 113 14.34 19.74 0.52
C VAL A 113 14.51 18.29 0.10
N ASP A 114 14.92 17.46 1.02
CA ASP A 114 14.98 16.01 0.87
C ASP A 114 13.65 15.39 1.31
N ILE A 115 12.81 14.98 0.34
CA ILE A 115 11.42 14.60 0.58
C ILE A 115 11.31 13.08 0.78
N ASN A 116 10.76 12.69 1.93
CA ASN A 116 10.47 11.31 2.27
C ASN A 116 9.02 11.23 2.74
N LEU A 117 8.23 10.34 2.16
CA LEU A 117 6.81 10.23 2.49
C LEU A 117 6.33 8.77 2.61
N SER A 118 5.19 8.60 3.26
CA SER A 118 4.48 7.33 3.31
C SER A 118 3.18 7.39 2.53
N LEU A 119 2.78 6.25 1.91
CA LEU A 119 1.51 6.10 1.20
C LEU A 119 0.89 4.73 1.44
N SER A 120 -0.43 4.72 1.69
CA SER A 120 -1.23 3.50 1.78
C SER A 120 -1.97 3.15 0.47
N SER A 121 -1.68 3.82 -0.64
CA SER A 121 -2.26 3.56 -1.96
C SER A 121 -1.19 3.18 -2.97
N ARG A 122 -1.34 1.99 -3.56
CA ARG A 122 -0.45 1.44 -4.60
C ARG A 122 -0.51 2.28 -5.88
N ARG A 123 -1.72 2.63 -6.31
CA ARG A 123 -1.93 3.43 -7.53
C ARG A 123 -1.28 4.81 -7.41
N LEU A 124 -1.49 5.48 -6.28
CA LEU A 124 -0.91 6.80 -6.06
C LEU A 124 0.61 6.74 -5.97
N ALA A 125 1.17 5.71 -5.32
CA ALA A 125 2.62 5.53 -5.26
C ALA A 125 3.24 5.27 -6.64
N ASN A 126 2.68 4.36 -7.43
CA ASN A 126 3.29 3.89 -8.69
C ASN A 126 2.93 4.76 -9.90
N GLU A 127 1.64 5.07 -10.10
CA GLU A 127 1.16 5.76 -11.30
C GLU A 127 0.98 7.25 -11.06
N GLY A 128 0.20 7.62 -10.03
CA GLY A 128 -0.16 9.01 -9.78
C GLY A 128 1.04 9.92 -9.57
N LEU A 129 1.92 9.59 -8.62
CA LEU A 129 3.11 10.40 -8.33
C LEU A 129 4.16 10.31 -9.45
N SER A 130 4.41 9.11 -9.98
CA SER A 130 5.44 8.91 -10.99
C SER A 130 5.14 9.70 -12.27
N ASP A 131 3.90 9.68 -12.72
CA ASP A 131 3.47 10.42 -13.91
C ASP A 131 3.53 11.93 -13.67
N TYR A 132 3.01 12.39 -12.52
CA TYR A 132 2.98 13.82 -12.19
C TYR A 132 4.39 14.39 -11.99
N LEU A 133 5.26 13.70 -11.26
CA LEU A 133 6.64 14.12 -10.97
C LEU A 133 7.65 13.67 -12.04
N ARG A 134 7.19 13.22 -13.22
CA ARG A 134 8.00 12.84 -14.36
C ARG A 134 9.12 11.84 -14.04
N GLY A 135 8.77 10.83 -13.23
CA GLY A 135 9.71 9.79 -12.81
C GLY A 135 10.67 10.19 -11.69
N ALA A 136 10.57 11.42 -11.13
CA ALA A 136 11.38 11.83 -9.98
C ALA A 136 10.85 11.23 -8.67
N VAL A 137 10.55 9.93 -8.65
CA VAL A 137 10.03 9.17 -7.53
C VAL A 137 10.83 7.89 -7.35
N SER A 138 11.17 7.57 -6.12
CA SER A 138 11.78 6.30 -5.74
C SER A 138 10.87 5.63 -4.71
N ILE A 139 10.45 4.38 -4.95
CA ILE A 139 9.45 3.70 -4.13
C ILE A 139 10.07 2.48 -3.46
N TYR A 140 9.78 2.33 -2.16
CA TYR A 140 10.06 1.12 -1.39
C TYR A 140 8.75 0.59 -0.80
N GLU A 141 8.35 -0.61 -1.20
CA GLU A 141 7.17 -1.27 -0.65
C GLU A 141 7.54 -2.04 0.62
N ILE A 142 6.97 -1.63 1.75
CA ILE A 142 7.09 -2.37 3.02
C ILE A 142 5.98 -3.44 3.02
N MET A 143 6.40 -4.70 3.10
CA MET A 143 5.47 -5.83 3.10
C MET A 143 5.35 -6.44 4.50
N PRO A 144 4.16 -6.91 4.87
CA PRO A 144 3.98 -7.69 6.11
C PRO A 144 4.86 -8.94 6.15
N PRO A 145 5.14 -9.47 7.35
CA PRO A 145 5.76 -10.79 7.47
C PRO A 145 4.89 -11.88 6.82
N PRO A 146 5.45 -13.03 6.44
CA PRO A 146 4.69 -14.12 5.80
C PRO A 146 3.49 -14.63 6.60
N ASN A 147 3.56 -14.53 7.94
CA ASN A 147 2.46 -14.89 8.84
C ASN A 147 1.50 -13.74 9.15
N GLY A 148 1.69 -12.58 8.51
CA GLY A 148 0.92 -11.37 8.75
C GLY A 148 1.45 -10.52 9.91
N ILE A 149 0.81 -9.37 10.12
CA ILE A 149 1.12 -8.45 11.21
C ILE A 149 0.61 -9.05 12.53
N ALA A 150 1.49 -9.13 13.54
CA ALA A 150 1.14 -9.68 14.84
C ALA A 150 0.30 -8.67 15.64
N GLU A 151 -1.00 -8.87 15.69
CA GLU A 151 -2.01 -8.06 16.37
C GLU A 151 -3.06 -8.94 17.02
N SER A 152 -3.80 -8.40 17.98
CA SER A 152 -5.02 -9.06 18.49
C SER A 152 -6.13 -9.02 17.40
N PRO A 153 -7.15 -9.90 17.49
CA PRO A 153 -8.29 -9.85 16.58
C PRO A 153 -9.01 -8.49 16.57
N GLU A 154 -9.09 -7.83 17.74
CA GLU A 154 -9.71 -6.52 17.90
C GLU A 154 -8.89 -5.42 17.18
N GLU A 155 -7.57 -5.43 17.33
CA GLU A 155 -6.66 -4.51 16.63
C GLU A 155 -6.73 -4.71 15.12
N SER A 156 -6.71 -5.96 14.66
CA SER A 156 -6.84 -6.29 13.24
C SER A 156 -8.19 -5.83 12.67
N ARG A 157 -9.29 -5.99 13.43
CA ARG A 157 -10.61 -5.50 13.00
C ARG A 157 -10.66 -3.97 12.97
N ALA A 158 -10.07 -3.28 13.95
CA ALA A 158 -9.98 -1.82 13.94
C ALA A 158 -9.18 -1.32 12.73
N ARG A 159 -8.05 -1.95 12.43
CA ARG A 159 -7.23 -1.66 11.25
C ARG A 159 -7.97 -1.92 9.94
N TRP A 160 -8.73 -3.04 9.84
CA TRP A 160 -9.59 -3.30 8.69
C TRP A 160 -10.61 -2.18 8.46
N ASN A 161 -11.26 -1.72 9.52
CA ASN A 161 -12.22 -0.61 9.42
C ASN A 161 -11.55 0.69 8.94
N GLU A 162 -10.33 0.98 9.38
CA GLU A 162 -9.58 2.12 8.87
C GLU A 162 -9.22 1.97 7.39
N ILE A 163 -8.71 0.81 6.97
CA ILE A 163 -8.43 0.50 5.56
C ILE A 163 -9.70 0.69 4.72
N LEU A 164 -10.82 0.10 5.17
CA LEU A 164 -12.09 0.19 4.49
C LEU A 164 -12.54 1.64 4.29
N LEU A 165 -12.53 2.44 5.35
CA LEU A 165 -13.04 3.82 5.34
C LEU A 165 -12.10 4.79 4.62
N ARG A 166 -10.80 4.67 4.82
CA ARG A 166 -9.82 5.67 4.34
C ARG A 166 -9.22 5.31 3.00
N ASP A 167 -8.95 4.03 2.77
CA ASP A 167 -8.18 3.60 1.61
C ASP A 167 -9.07 3.01 0.51
N VAL A 168 -10.09 2.21 0.87
CA VAL A 168 -10.96 1.52 -0.11
C VAL A 168 -12.15 2.38 -0.53
N LEU A 169 -12.93 2.93 0.42
CA LEU A 169 -14.13 3.71 0.12
C LEU A 169 -13.83 5.09 -0.47
N SER A 170 -12.60 5.58 -0.32
CA SER A 170 -12.12 6.78 -1.01
C SER A 170 -11.86 6.54 -2.50
N ALA A 171 -11.73 5.29 -2.94
CA ALA A 171 -11.48 4.94 -4.33
C ALA A 171 -12.70 5.20 -5.22
N ARG A 172 -12.44 5.68 -6.43
CA ARG A 172 -13.50 6.00 -7.41
C ARG A 172 -14.27 4.72 -7.80
N GLY A 173 -15.61 4.77 -7.70
CA GLY A 173 -16.48 3.66 -8.08
C GLY A 173 -16.81 2.69 -6.94
N VAL A 174 -16.30 2.92 -5.74
CA VAL A 174 -16.62 2.15 -4.53
C VAL A 174 -17.56 2.98 -3.65
N ALA A 175 -18.80 2.50 -3.47
CA ALA A 175 -19.84 3.27 -2.76
C ALA A 175 -20.47 2.50 -1.59
N ASP A 176 -20.17 1.21 -1.42
CA ASP A 176 -20.86 0.34 -0.45
C ASP A 176 -19.87 -0.57 0.29
N GLY A 177 -19.56 -0.19 1.53
CA GLY A 177 -18.63 -0.92 2.39
C GLY A 177 -19.08 -2.35 2.69
N ASN A 178 -20.39 -2.60 2.78
CA ASN A 178 -20.89 -3.97 3.00
C ASN A 178 -20.60 -4.88 1.81
N ILE A 179 -20.63 -4.35 0.60
CA ILE A 179 -20.26 -5.12 -0.61
C ILE A 179 -18.75 -5.39 -0.61
N VAL A 180 -17.93 -4.41 -0.19
CA VAL A 180 -16.47 -4.62 -0.05
C VAL A 180 -16.20 -5.72 0.97
N GLU A 181 -16.83 -5.71 2.14
CA GLU A 181 -16.65 -6.75 3.17
C GLU A 181 -17.07 -8.14 2.65
N ARG A 182 -18.21 -8.23 1.97
CA ARG A 182 -18.66 -9.50 1.35
C ARG A 182 -17.71 -9.98 0.27
N LEU A 183 -17.16 -9.06 -0.52
CA LEU A 183 -16.16 -9.42 -1.53
C LEU A 183 -14.88 -9.92 -0.86
N ALA A 184 -14.37 -9.21 0.15
CA ALA A 184 -13.17 -9.62 0.87
C ALA A 184 -13.34 -10.99 1.55
N ALA A 185 -14.51 -11.27 2.16
CA ALA A 185 -14.84 -12.59 2.69
C ALA A 185 -14.86 -13.66 1.59
N TYR A 186 -15.50 -13.38 0.45
CA TYR A 186 -15.50 -14.30 -0.71
C TYR A 186 -14.07 -14.59 -1.21
N LEU A 187 -13.21 -13.58 -1.24
CA LEU A 187 -11.81 -13.75 -1.64
C LEU A 187 -11.03 -14.57 -0.62
N ALA A 188 -11.31 -14.41 0.69
CA ALA A 188 -10.71 -15.22 1.74
C ALA A 188 -11.06 -16.71 1.57
N ASP A 189 -12.35 -17.00 1.24
CA ASP A 189 -12.82 -18.36 0.93
C ASP A 189 -12.20 -18.95 -0.35
N ASN A 190 -11.58 -18.13 -1.22
CA ASN A 190 -11.06 -18.51 -2.51
C ASN A 190 -9.57 -18.13 -2.72
N VAL A 191 -8.82 -17.91 -1.62
CA VAL A 191 -7.38 -17.60 -1.70
C VAL A 191 -6.65 -18.69 -2.51
N GLY A 192 -5.90 -18.25 -3.52
CA GLY A 192 -5.13 -19.14 -4.38
C GLY A 192 -5.94 -19.96 -5.38
N ASP A 193 -7.27 -19.80 -5.42
CA ASP A 193 -8.12 -20.40 -6.44
C ASP A 193 -8.41 -19.41 -7.60
N PRO A 194 -8.75 -19.87 -8.80
CA PRO A 194 -9.14 -19.00 -9.92
C PRO A 194 -10.37 -18.15 -9.55
N ILE A 195 -10.32 -16.85 -9.84
CA ILE A 195 -11.42 -15.93 -9.56
C ILE A 195 -12.20 -15.61 -10.83
N SER A 196 -13.52 -15.84 -10.79
CA SER A 196 -14.44 -15.42 -11.83
C SER A 196 -15.28 -14.24 -11.33
N LEU A 197 -15.18 -13.09 -12.00
CA LEU A 197 -15.98 -11.90 -11.66
C LEU A 197 -17.49 -12.16 -11.69
N ARG A 198 -17.97 -13.04 -12.60
CA ARG A 198 -19.38 -13.41 -12.68
C ARG A 198 -19.82 -14.25 -11.49
N GLN A 199 -18.99 -15.23 -11.08
CA GLN A 199 -19.27 -16.07 -9.90
C GLN A 199 -19.20 -15.24 -8.63
N ALA A 200 -18.19 -14.38 -8.47
CA ALA A 200 -18.09 -13.45 -7.35
C ALA A 200 -19.33 -12.54 -7.27
N ALA A 201 -19.73 -11.92 -8.40
CA ALA A 201 -20.93 -11.09 -8.45
C ALA A 201 -22.18 -11.85 -8.02
N ALA A 202 -22.36 -13.09 -8.48
CA ALA A 202 -23.51 -13.92 -8.12
C ALA A 202 -23.49 -14.29 -6.61
N ALA A 203 -22.31 -14.63 -6.07
CA ALA A 203 -22.15 -15.08 -4.68
C ALA A 203 -22.42 -13.94 -3.67
N ILE A 204 -21.95 -12.71 -3.98
CA ILE A 204 -22.01 -11.61 -3.00
C ILE A 204 -23.17 -10.64 -3.20
N SER A 205 -23.95 -10.75 -4.30
CA SER A 205 -25.10 -9.88 -4.57
C SER A 205 -26.09 -9.89 -3.42
N PRO A 206 -26.52 -8.72 -2.89
CA PRO A 206 -27.59 -8.66 -1.91
C PRO A 206 -28.91 -9.14 -2.52
N ARG A 207 -29.84 -9.60 -1.68
CA ARG A 207 -31.19 -9.99 -2.13
C ARG A 207 -31.85 -8.82 -2.88
N GLY A 208 -32.36 -9.08 -4.08
CA GLY A 208 -33.04 -8.09 -4.91
C GLY A 208 -32.12 -7.10 -5.67
N LYS A 209 -30.78 -7.19 -5.53
CA LYS A 209 -29.86 -6.34 -6.28
C LYS A 209 -28.76 -7.20 -6.92
N ARG A 210 -28.70 -7.18 -8.25
CA ARG A 210 -27.66 -7.89 -9.00
C ARG A 210 -26.45 -6.99 -9.22
N LEU A 211 -25.28 -7.42 -8.78
CA LEU A 211 -24.01 -6.75 -9.06
C LEU A 211 -23.51 -7.12 -10.45
N SER A 212 -22.89 -6.16 -11.13
CA SER A 212 -22.23 -6.40 -12.41
C SER A 212 -20.79 -6.90 -12.21
N PRO A 213 -20.22 -7.67 -13.16
CA PRO A 213 -18.80 -8.00 -13.14
C PRO A 213 -17.89 -6.76 -13.08
N ASN A 214 -18.26 -5.66 -13.72
CA ASN A 214 -17.52 -4.40 -13.70
C ASN A 214 -17.51 -3.77 -12.28
N THR A 215 -18.60 -3.92 -11.53
CA THR A 215 -18.65 -3.48 -10.12
C THR A 215 -17.65 -4.29 -9.27
N ILE A 216 -17.60 -5.61 -9.48
CA ILE A 216 -16.64 -6.46 -8.79
C ILE A 216 -15.21 -6.10 -9.15
N GLU A 217 -14.93 -5.84 -10.43
CA GLU A 217 -13.60 -5.41 -10.88
C GLU A 217 -13.17 -4.10 -10.24
N ALA A 218 -14.06 -3.10 -10.16
CA ALA A 218 -13.76 -1.84 -9.47
C ALA A 218 -13.42 -2.03 -7.98
N TYR A 219 -14.15 -2.93 -7.30
CA TYR A 219 -13.94 -3.22 -5.88
C TYR A 219 -12.67 -4.04 -5.64
N LEU A 220 -12.37 -5.01 -6.53
CA LEU A 220 -11.08 -5.72 -6.52
C LEU A 220 -9.90 -4.76 -6.70
N THR A 221 -10.01 -3.85 -7.66
CA THR A 221 -8.98 -2.84 -7.93
C THR A 221 -8.78 -1.93 -6.71
N ALA A 222 -9.85 -1.53 -6.02
CA ALA A 222 -9.74 -0.72 -4.81
C ALA A 222 -9.07 -1.48 -3.64
N LEU A 223 -9.38 -2.77 -3.46
CA LEU A 223 -8.72 -3.62 -2.47
C LEU A 223 -7.23 -3.83 -2.80
N GLU A 224 -6.90 -3.98 -4.07
CA GLU A 224 -5.51 -4.11 -4.54
C GLU A 224 -4.75 -2.78 -4.39
N ASP A 225 -5.40 -1.65 -4.68
CA ASP A 225 -4.83 -0.32 -4.49
C ASP A 225 -4.53 -0.02 -3.01
N ALA A 226 -5.41 -0.45 -2.11
CA ALA A 226 -5.22 -0.36 -0.65
C ALA A 226 -4.21 -1.39 -0.09
N TYR A 227 -3.52 -2.14 -0.91
CA TYR A 227 -2.60 -3.22 -0.51
C TYR A 227 -3.25 -4.33 0.34
N VAL A 228 -4.55 -4.54 0.27
CA VAL A 228 -5.22 -5.65 0.98
C VAL A 228 -4.97 -6.97 0.28
N ILE A 229 -5.07 -6.96 -1.03
CA ILE A 229 -4.86 -8.11 -1.89
C ILE A 229 -3.88 -7.80 -3.03
N GLU A 230 -3.41 -8.84 -3.68
CA GLU A 230 -2.69 -8.74 -4.96
C GLU A 230 -3.16 -9.83 -5.92
N ARG A 231 -3.32 -9.47 -7.19
CA ARG A 231 -3.63 -10.41 -8.26
C ARG A 231 -2.34 -11.03 -8.79
N CYS A 232 -2.25 -12.34 -8.73
CA CYS A 232 -1.17 -13.13 -9.31
C CYS A 232 -1.66 -13.77 -10.60
N TYR A 233 -1.15 -13.29 -11.74
CA TYR A 233 -1.56 -13.71 -13.08
C TYR A 233 -0.86 -14.97 -13.52
N LEU A 234 -1.47 -15.74 -14.44
CA LEU A 234 -0.76 -16.79 -15.16
C LEU A 234 0.32 -16.17 -16.07
N TRP A 235 1.45 -16.84 -16.14
CA TRP A 235 2.56 -16.46 -17.01
C TRP A 235 2.51 -17.24 -18.32
N ASP A 236 2.56 -16.54 -19.43
CA ASP A 236 2.77 -17.11 -20.75
C ASP A 236 4.26 -17.05 -21.09
N ALA A 237 4.90 -18.21 -21.16
CA ALA A 237 6.33 -18.31 -21.44
C ALA A 237 6.66 -18.00 -22.91
N ASP A 238 5.69 -18.16 -23.81
CA ASP A 238 5.90 -17.90 -25.24
C ASP A 238 5.90 -16.40 -25.57
N SER A 239 4.97 -15.65 -24.96
CA SER A 239 4.92 -14.17 -25.12
C SER A 239 5.76 -13.40 -24.09
N GLU A 240 6.29 -14.07 -23.07
CA GLU A 240 6.94 -13.48 -21.90
C GLU A 240 6.06 -12.40 -21.20
N GLU A 241 4.74 -12.63 -21.17
CA GLU A 241 3.78 -11.70 -20.58
C GLU A 241 2.75 -12.41 -19.66
N PRO A 242 2.15 -11.66 -18.69
CA PRO A 242 1.08 -12.22 -17.87
C PRO A 242 -0.24 -12.27 -18.64
N ILE A 243 -0.94 -13.39 -18.53
CA ILE A 243 -2.28 -13.57 -19.07
C ILE A 243 -3.28 -12.85 -18.14
N ARG A 244 -3.63 -11.62 -18.44
CA ARG A 244 -4.43 -10.75 -17.56
C ARG A 244 -5.86 -11.21 -17.27
N ARG A 245 -6.37 -12.22 -17.99
CA ARG A 245 -7.72 -12.78 -17.77
C ARG A 245 -7.75 -13.86 -16.71
N ASP A 246 -6.60 -14.50 -16.46
CA ASP A 246 -6.47 -15.66 -15.60
C ASP A 246 -5.55 -15.30 -14.43
N TYR A 247 -6.15 -15.12 -13.27
CA TYR A 247 -5.42 -14.76 -12.06
C TYR A 247 -6.00 -15.44 -10.82
N ARG A 248 -5.21 -15.43 -9.78
CA ARG A 248 -5.61 -15.77 -8.42
C ARG A 248 -5.36 -14.60 -7.51
N VAL A 249 -6.05 -14.57 -6.38
CA VAL A 249 -5.93 -13.50 -5.41
C VAL A 249 -5.23 -14.01 -4.16
N PHE A 250 -4.28 -13.21 -3.66
CA PHE A 250 -3.58 -13.44 -2.41
C PHE A 250 -3.72 -12.22 -1.51
N PHE A 251 -3.83 -12.44 -0.20
CA PHE A 251 -3.83 -11.37 0.78
C PHE A 251 -2.39 -10.98 1.12
N THR A 252 -2.12 -9.69 1.17
CA THR A 252 -0.80 -9.18 1.55
C THR A 252 -0.55 -9.32 3.05
N ASP A 253 -1.63 -9.38 3.86
CA ASP A 253 -1.58 -9.65 5.30
C ASP A 253 -2.52 -10.80 5.67
N PRO A 254 -1.98 -12.04 5.78
CA PRO A 254 -2.77 -13.22 6.15
C PRO A 254 -3.41 -13.12 7.54
N ALA A 255 -2.79 -12.43 8.51
CA ALA A 255 -3.34 -12.26 9.85
C ALA A 255 -4.59 -11.38 9.81
N LEU A 256 -4.58 -10.30 9.03
CA LEU A 256 -5.76 -9.47 8.80
C LEU A 256 -6.91 -10.27 8.18
N CYS A 257 -6.59 -11.11 7.18
CA CYS A 257 -7.56 -11.99 6.54
C CYS A 257 -8.23 -12.91 7.56
N LEU A 258 -7.44 -13.62 8.37
CA LEU A 258 -7.93 -14.55 9.40
C LEU A 258 -8.78 -13.84 10.46
N ALA A 259 -8.30 -12.71 10.99
CA ALA A 259 -8.98 -11.97 12.06
C ALA A 259 -10.32 -11.37 11.61
N CYS A 260 -10.42 -10.94 10.34
CA CYS A 260 -11.61 -10.27 9.82
C CYS A 260 -12.65 -11.23 9.24
N PHE A 261 -12.22 -12.34 8.64
CA PHE A 261 -13.11 -13.25 7.90
C PHE A 261 -13.17 -14.65 8.49
N GLY A 262 -12.34 -14.93 9.51
CA GLY A 262 -12.36 -16.19 10.24
C GLY A 262 -11.69 -17.36 9.51
N LEU A 263 -11.87 -18.56 10.09
CA LEU A 263 -11.39 -19.80 9.46
C LEU A 263 -12.31 -20.16 8.29
N VAL A 264 -11.72 -20.31 7.13
CA VAL A 264 -12.39 -20.69 5.87
C VAL A 264 -12.21 -22.17 5.58
N PRO A 265 -13.03 -22.80 4.73
CA PRO A 265 -12.79 -24.16 4.27
C PRO A 265 -11.37 -24.32 3.73
N ASP A 266 -10.74 -25.47 4.02
CA ASP A 266 -9.33 -25.75 3.64
C ASP A 266 -8.33 -24.68 4.12
N TYR A 267 -8.60 -24.05 5.28
CA TYR A 267 -7.80 -22.95 5.81
C TYR A 267 -6.29 -23.22 5.78
N GLU A 268 -5.85 -24.38 6.26
CA GLU A 268 -4.41 -24.71 6.32
C GLU A 268 -3.75 -24.69 4.93
N ARG A 269 -4.40 -25.28 3.93
CA ARG A 269 -3.91 -25.26 2.54
C ARG A 269 -3.85 -23.85 1.98
N ARG A 270 -4.92 -23.05 2.19
CA ARG A 270 -5.02 -21.66 1.71
C ARG A 270 -4.01 -20.75 2.38
N ALA A 271 -3.87 -20.87 3.71
CA ALA A 271 -2.89 -20.12 4.47
C ALA A 271 -1.46 -20.46 4.04
N ALA A 272 -1.12 -21.74 3.86
CA ALA A 272 0.19 -22.17 3.39
C ALA A 272 0.51 -21.61 1.98
N GLN A 273 -0.46 -21.66 1.06
CA GLN A 273 -0.29 -21.11 -0.28
C GLN A 273 -0.12 -19.59 -0.28
N ASN A 274 -0.89 -18.88 0.55
CA ASN A 274 -0.77 -17.42 0.71
C ASN A 274 0.59 -17.04 1.32
N SER A 275 1.02 -17.73 2.38
CA SER A 275 2.31 -17.49 3.00
C SER A 275 3.46 -17.75 2.02
N ARG A 276 3.37 -18.84 1.23
CA ARG A 276 4.37 -19.13 0.20
C ARG A 276 4.43 -18.05 -0.88
N TRP A 277 3.27 -17.55 -1.34
CA TRP A 277 3.23 -16.43 -2.27
C TRP A 277 3.90 -15.19 -1.67
N LEU A 278 3.58 -14.85 -0.41
CA LEU A 278 4.12 -13.67 0.27
C LEU A 278 5.64 -13.77 0.49
N GLU A 279 6.16 -14.95 0.84
CA GLU A 279 7.61 -15.20 0.92
C GLU A 279 8.33 -14.88 -0.39
N LEU A 280 7.78 -15.36 -1.52
CA LEU A 280 8.33 -15.10 -2.84
C LEU A 280 8.20 -13.62 -3.22
N ARG A 281 7.05 -13.01 -2.94
CA ARG A 281 6.78 -11.59 -3.27
C ARG A 281 7.72 -10.63 -2.52
N ARG A 282 8.19 -10.99 -1.35
CA ARG A 282 9.22 -10.25 -0.61
C ARG A 282 10.61 -10.33 -1.25
N GLN A 283 10.88 -11.37 -2.03
CA GLN A 283 12.18 -11.60 -2.66
C GLN A 283 12.20 -11.13 -4.13
N PHE A 284 11.05 -11.20 -4.80
CA PHE A 284 10.92 -10.90 -6.22
C PHE A 284 9.89 -9.81 -6.46
N PRO A 285 10.19 -8.80 -7.28
CA PRO A 285 9.27 -7.69 -7.55
C PRO A 285 8.00 -8.14 -8.28
N ARG A 286 8.07 -9.28 -8.99
CA ARG A 286 6.97 -9.83 -9.76
C ARG A 286 6.86 -11.33 -9.54
N ILE A 287 5.66 -11.79 -9.21
CA ILE A 287 5.32 -13.21 -9.07
C ILE A 287 4.15 -13.49 -10.01
N CYS A 288 4.26 -14.57 -10.76
CA CYS A 288 3.21 -15.11 -11.60
C CYS A 288 2.97 -16.58 -11.27
N LEU A 289 1.91 -17.15 -11.81
CA LEU A 289 1.62 -18.59 -11.74
C LEU A 289 2.08 -19.26 -13.02
N SER A 290 2.59 -20.49 -12.94
CA SER A 290 2.89 -21.27 -14.11
C SER A 290 1.61 -21.64 -14.87
N ARG A 291 1.63 -21.54 -16.19
CA ARG A 291 0.54 -22.00 -17.05
C ARG A 291 0.38 -23.53 -17.03
N ASP A 292 1.50 -24.25 -16.96
CA ASP A 292 1.53 -25.71 -16.99
C ASP A 292 1.10 -26.33 -15.66
N ASP A 293 1.45 -25.67 -14.55
CA ASP A 293 1.00 -26.02 -13.21
C ASP A 293 0.61 -24.76 -12.43
N PRO A 294 -0.68 -24.41 -12.45
CA PRO A 294 -1.16 -23.20 -11.76
C PRO A 294 -1.02 -23.21 -10.23
N ARG A 295 -0.43 -24.24 -9.63
CA ARG A 295 -0.04 -24.30 -8.22
C ARG A 295 1.41 -23.86 -8.00
N SER A 296 2.19 -23.81 -9.06
CA SER A 296 3.59 -23.41 -9.04
C SER A 296 3.75 -21.94 -9.39
N PHE A 297 4.64 -21.26 -8.66
CA PHE A 297 4.97 -19.86 -8.90
C PHE A 297 6.15 -19.73 -9.85
N VAL A 298 6.09 -18.73 -10.70
CA VAL A 298 7.16 -18.29 -11.60
C VAL A 298 7.56 -16.88 -11.21
N CYS A 299 8.87 -16.61 -11.17
CA CYS A 299 9.44 -15.31 -10.87
C CYS A 299 10.12 -14.76 -12.13
N PRO A 300 9.39 -14.07 -13.03
CA PRO A 300 9.98 -13.49 -14.22
C PRO A 300 11.06 -12.46 -13.86
N GLN A 301 12.21 -12.50 -14.54
CA GLN A 301 13.37 -11.65 -14.24
C GLN A 301 13.31 -10.26 -14.88
N ARG A 302 12.12 -9.80 -15.36
CA ARG A 302 11.93 -8.46 -15.96
C ARG A 302 10.77 -7.72 -15.33
#